data_e3f293a936e5550505b38af1cefd5ca1
#
_entry.id   e3f293a936e5550505b38af1cefd5ca1
#
_cell.length_a   1.000
_cell.length_b   1.000
_cell.length_c   1.000
_cell.angle_alpha   90.00
_cell.angle_beta   90.00
_cell.angle_gamma   90.00
#
_symmetry.space_group_name_H-M   'P 1'
#
loop_
_entity.id
_entity.type
_entity.pdbx_description
1 polymer ?
#
loop_
_entity_poly.entity_id
_entity_poly.type
_entity_poly.pdbx_seq_one_letter_code
_entity_poly.pdbx_strand_id
1 'polypeptide(L)'
;MKFITHPDPESLAAAVAARIASDLDAALTERGRALLALAGGRTSPPVFRQLAAQPRDWSRVSILPSDERWVPANHADCNLRQMHEAFAGAAGIHWLALAPDLPAGPVSAEFANHALARHPEPFDVVMLGMGVDGHFASLFPGAPTLAAGLALTVGAGSSRELSDQPARSSRGEPAPTESMAAIAIVPNPMPAAGAHPRISLTLARLLRSRTLLLVITGDDKRAVLERAQTEGASSALPVAALLRAEHPDAEIHWSA
;
A
#
# COMPACT_ATOMS: atom_id res chain seq x y z
N MET A 1 -5.45 -3.85 15.74
CA MET A 1 -5.95 -2.65 15.03
C MET A 1 -7.21 -2.13 15.72
N LYS A 2 -7.33 -0.80 15.88
CA LYS A 2 -8.53 -0.16 16.44
C LYS A 2 -9.61 -0.06 15.36
N PHE A 3 -10.85 -0.49 15.65
CA PHE A 3 -11.99 -0.39 14.74
C PHE A 3 -12.83 0.86 15.05
N ILE A 4 -13.09 1.68 14.03
CA ILE A 4 -13.80 2.96 14.15
C ILE A 4 -14.96 2.97 13.15
N THR A 5 -16.18 3.12 13.67
CA THR A 5 -17.40 3.19 12.87
C THR A 5 -17.79 4.65 12.63
N HIS A 6 -18.20 4.95 11.41
CA HIS A 6 -18.72 6.26 11.02
C HIS A 6 -20.17 6.14 10.56
N PRO A 7 -20.99 7.18 10.77
CA PRO A 7 -22.42 7.13 10.43
C PRO A 7 -22.67 7.00 8.92
N ASP A 8 -21.77 7.54 8.11
CA ASP A 8 -21.89 7.61 6.65
C ASP A 8 -20.51 7.77 5.97
N PRO A 9 -20.43 7.57 4.64
CA PRO A 9 -19.18 7.72 3.89
C PRO A 9 -18.57 9.13 3.90
N GLU A 10 -19.37 10.18 4.06
CA GLU A 10 -18.88 11.57 4.12
C GLU A 10 -18.17 11.82 5.46
N SER A 11 -18.78 11.43 6.57
CA SER A 11 -18.19 11.48 7.91
C SER A 11 -16.92 10.64 8.00
N LEU A 12 -16.91 9.45 7.37
CA LEU A 12 -15.72 8.61 7.27
C LEU A 12 -14.62 9.36 6.53
N ALA A 13 -14.91 9.94 5.35
CA ALA A 13 -13.92 10.66 4.56
C ALA A 13 -13.34 11.86 5.33
N ALA A 14 -14.19 12.60 6.06
CA ALA A 14 -13.78 13.73 6.88
C ALA A 14 -12.85 13.30 8.03
N ALA A 15 -13.21 12.25 8.74
CA ALA A 15 -12.42 11.73 9.85
C ALA A 15 -11.05 11.19 9.39
N VAL A 16 -11.03 10.43 8.29
CA VAL A 16 -9.77 9.91 7.70
C VAL A 16 -8.90 11.05 7.18
N ALA A 17 -9.46 12.04 6.49
CA ALA A 17 -8.72 13.21 6.04
C ALA A 17 -8.12 14.00 7.21
N ALA A 18 -8.88 14.21 8.30
CA ALA A 18 -8.40 14.88 9.50
C ALA A 18 -7.27 14.09 10.19
N ARG A 19 -7.38 12.74 10.24
CA ARG A 19 -6.32 11.89 10.78
C ARG A 19 -5.04 12.02 9.96
N ILE A 20 -5.11 11.87 8.65
CA ILE A 20 -3.96 12.03 7.75
C ILE A 20 -3.34 13.43 7.89
N ALA A 21 -4.18 14.48 7.97
CA ALA A 21 -3.71 15.85 8.14
C ALA A 21 -2.91 16.03 9.43
N SER A 22 -3.40 15.49 10.55
CA SER A 22 -2.70 15.53 11.85
C SER A 22 -1.32 14.86 11.77
N ASP A 23 -1.23 13.67 11.17
CA ASP A 23 0.02 12.95 11.03
C ASP A 23 1.00 13.64 10.09
N LEU A 24 0.48 14.26 9.01
CA LEU A 24 1.25 15.11 8.10
C LEU A 24 1.85 16.32 8.83
N ASP A 25 1.04 17.03 9.60
CA ASP A 25 1.49 18.23 10.30
C ASP A 25 2.55 17.88 11.37
N ALA A 26 2.40 16.74 12.05
CA ALA A 26 3.42 16.21 12.94
C ALA A 26 4.71 15.89 12.18
N ALA A 27 4.63 15.19 11.04
CA ALA A 27 5.78 14.86 10.22
C ALA A 27 6.51 16.09 9.71
N LEU A 28 5.77 17.09 9.21
CA LEU A 28 6.33 18.35 8.72
C LEU A 28 7.01 19.15 9.84
N THR A 29 6.44 19.14 11.04
CA THR A 29 7.01 19.82 12.21
C THR A 29 8.28 19.14 12.69
N GLU A 30 8.28 17.80 12.81
CA GLU A 30 9.39 17.06 13.38
C GLU A 30 10.55 16.86 12.41
N ARG A 31 10.25 16.62 11.11
CA ARG A 31 11.23 16.19 10.10
C ARG A 31 11.33 17.12 8.90
N GLY A 32 10.46 18.10 8.80
CA GLY A 32 10.42 19.04 7.68
C GLY A 32 9.92 18.42 6.36
N ARG A 33 9.50 17.16 6.37
CA ARG A 33 8.99 16.44 5.20
C ARG A 33 8.05 15.31 5.61
N ALA A 34 7.22 14.85 4.68
CA ALA A 34 6.35 13.70 4.87
C ALA A 34 6.31 12.80 3.64
N LEU A 35 6.12 11.49 3.86
CA LEU A 35 6.02 10.46 2.83
C LEU A 35 4.76 9.61 3.06
N LEU A 36 3.85 9.61 2.07
CA LEU A 36 2.56 8.91 2.16
C LEU A 36 2.43 7.86 1.07
N ALA A 37 1.87 6.69 1.42
CA ALA A 37 1.41 5.70 0.46
C ALA A 37 -0.12 5.57 0.57
N LEU A 38 -0.82 5.89 -0.52
CA LEU A 38 -2.28 6.02 -0.51
C LEU A 38 -2.91 5.06 -1.53
N ALA A 39 -4.01 4.41 -1.15
CA ALA A 39 -4.74 3.54 -2.06
C ALA A 39 -5.57 4.35 -3.07
N GLY A 40 -5.62 3.87 -4.30
CA GLY A 40 -6.60 4.29 -5.29
C GLY A 40 -8.03 3.80 -4.97
N GLY A 41 -8.90 3.79 -5.97
CA GLY A 41 -10.25 3.26 -5.88
C GLY A 41 -11.31 4.29 -5.43
N ARG A 42 -12.55 3.80 -5.27
CA ARG A 42 -13.74 4.69 -5.15
C ARG A 42 -13.87 5.41 -3.81
N THR A 43 -13.35 4.84 -2.73
CA THR A 43 -13.45 5.39 -1.38
C THR A 43 -12.45 6.54 -1.14
N SER A 44 -11.34 6.54 -1.87
CA SER A 44 -10.21 7.46 -1.63
C SER A 44 -10.41 8.89 -2.11
N PRO A 45 -11.01 9.20 -3.28
CA PRO A 45 -11.10 10.56 -3.79
C PRO A 45 -11.82 11.57 -2.87
N PRO A 46 -12.89 11.23 -2.13
CA PRO A 46 -13.47 12.14 -1.13
C PRO A 46 -12.47 12.51 -0.03
N VAL A 47 -11.69 11.55 0.48
CA VAL A 47 -10.64 11.79 1.49
C VAL A 47 -9.59 12.75 0.93
N PHE A 48 -9.12 12.49 -0.30
CA PHE A 48 -8.07 13.28 -0.95
C PHE A 48 -8.49 14.73 -1.19
N ARG A 49 -9.72 14.95 -1.67
CA ARG A 49 -10.24 16.31 -1.87
C ARG A 49 -10.34 17.10 -0.56
N GLN A 50 -10.79 16.48 0.52
CA GLN A 50 -10.87 17.12 1.82
C GLN A 50 -9.47 17.41 2.39
N LEU A 51 -8.52 16.51 2.19
CA LEU A 51 -7.14 16.71 2.62
C LEU A 51 -6.47 17.82 1.81
N ALA A 52 -6.64 17.84 0.48
CA ALA A 52 -6.08 18.82 -0.44
C ALA A 52 -6.62 20.25 -0.22
N ALA A 53 -7.84 20.38 0.30
CA ALA A 53 -8.47 21.67 0.61
C ALA A 53 -7.85 22.35 1.85
N GLN A 54 -7.07 21.63 2.65
CA GLN A 54 -6.44 22.20 3.86
C GLN A 54 -5.14 22.93 3.49
N PRO A 55 -4.96 24.18 3.95
CA PRO A 55 -3.75 24.95 3.66
C PRO A 55 -2.52 24.28 4.29
N ARG A 56 -1.51 24.00 3.45
CA ARG A 56 -0.27 23.33 3.87
C ARG A 56 0.84 23.61 2.85
N ASP A 57 2.09 23.53 3.30
CA ASP A 57 3.25 23.52 2.39
C ASP A 57 3.40 22.13 1.75
N TRP A 58 2.68 21.92 0.67
CA TRP A 58 2.68 20.66 -0.07
C TRP A 58 4.01 20.36 -0.77
N SER A 59 4.90 21.32 -0.92
CA SER A 59 6.23 21.11 -1.52
C SER A 59 7.15 20.23 -0.66
N ARG A 60 6.75 19.97 0.58
CA ARG A 60 7.45 19.10 1.52
C ARG A 60 6.83 17.71 1.64
N VAL A 61 5.81 17.42 0.84
CA VAL A 61 5.05 16.16 0.91
C VAL A 61 5.32 15.33 -0.34
N SER A 62 5.72 14.08 -0.13
CA SER A 62 5.83 13.07 -1.17
C SER A 62 4.67 12.09 -1.07
N ILE A 63 4.01 11.79 -2.18
CA ILE A 63 2.88 10.86 -2.25
C ILE A 63 3.11 9.85 -3.36
N LEU A 64 2.81 8.57 -3.07
CA LEU A 64 2.77 7.48 -4.03
C LEU A 64 1.50 6.65 -3.86
N PRO A 65 1.05 5.96 -4.91
CA PRO A 65 -0.01 4.97 -4.77
C PRO A 65 0.48 3.72 -4.01
N SER A 66 -0.41 3.04 -3.25
CA SER A 66 -0.09 1.75 -2.62
C SER A 66 0.09 0.63 -3.65
N ASP A 67 -0.51 0.80 -4.81
CA ASP A 67 -0.42 -0.07 -5.98
C ASP A 67 -0.71 0.71 -7.25
N GLU A 68 -0.21 0.22 -8.38
CA GLU A 68 -0.45 0.88 -9.66
C GLU A 68 -0.79 -0.15 -10.74
N ARG A 69 -1.61 0.27 -11.70
CA ARG A 69 -1.92 -0.51 -12.87
C ARG A 69 -0.81 -0.38 -13.91
N TRP A 70 -0.47 -1.49 -14.57
CA TRP A 70 0.54 -1.51 -15.63
C TRP A 70 -0.04 -0.95 -16.92
N VAL A 71 -0.30 0.37 -16.93
CA VAL A 71 -0.91 1.13 -18.02
C VAL A 71 -0.16 2.45 -18.22
N PRO A 72 -0.28 3.10 -19.39
CA PRO A 72 0.29 4.43 -19.60
C PRO A 72 -0.17 5.45 -18.53
N ALA A 73 0.69 6.39 -18.16
CA ALA A 73 0.40 7.38 -17.12
C ALA A 73 -0.85 8.24 -17.41
N ASN A 74 -1.22 8.40 -18.66
CA ASN A 74 -2.44 9.11 -19.08
C ASN A 74 -3.69 8.22 -19.16
N HIS A 75 -3.59 6.92 -18.87
CA HIS A 75 -4.72 6.01 -18.90
C HIS A 75 -5.71 6.31 -17.77
N ALA A 76 -7.01 6.11 -18.02
CA ALA A 76 -8.07 6.38 -17.03
C ALA A 76 -7.90 5.55 -15.74
N ASP A 77 -7.37 4.33 -15.86
CA ASP A 77 -7.15 3.42 -14.73
C ASP A 77 -5.80 3.66 -14.00
N CYS A 78 -4.98 4.63 -14.38
CA CYS A 78 -3.77 4.97 -13.66
C CYS A 78 -4.13 5.60 -12.29
N ASN A 79 -3.70 4.95 -11.20
CA ASN A 79 -3.98 5.43 -9.84
C ASN A 79 -3.32 6.77 -9.56
N LEU A 80 -2.06 6.95 -10.00
CA LEU A 80 -1.33 8.19 -9.81
C LEU A 80 -2.03 9.37 -10.50
N ARG A 81 -2.54 9.17 -11.72
CA ARG A 81 -3.34 10.16 -12.43
C ARG A 81 -4.59 10.54 -11.65
N GLN A 82 -5.35 9.55 -11.16
CA GLN A 82 -6.56 9.79 -10.36
C GLN A 82 -6.25 10.56 -9.06
N MET A 83 -5.09 10.30 -8.45
CA MET A 83 -4.60 11.04 -7.29
C MET A 83 -4.30 12.50 -7.65
N HIS A 84 -3.57 12.76 -8.74
CA HIS A 84 -3.32 14.12 -9.24
C HIS A 84 -4.62 14.91 -9.41
N GLU A 85 -5.64 14.29 -10.00
CA GLU A 85 -6.95 14.92 -10.20
C GLU A 85 -7.64 15.22 -8.85
N ALA A 86 -7.57 14.32 -7.88
CA ALA A 86 -8.18 14.50 -6.56
C ALA A 86 -7.45 15.53 -5.68
N PHE A 87 -6.13 15.70 -5.87
CA PHE A 87 -5.29 16.67 -5.18
C PHE A 87 -5.07 17.96 -5.97
N ALA A 88 -5.89 18.29 -6.96
CA ALA A 88 -5.69 19.45 -7.83
C ALA A 88 -5.55 20.79 -7.08
N GLY A 89 -6.08 20.91 -5.85
CA GLY A 89 -5.92 22.09 -4.98
C GLY A 89 -4.62 22.14 -4.20
N ALA A 90 -3.80 21.09 -4.20
CA ALA A 90 -2.57 20.96 -3.40
C ALA A 90 -1.32 21.06 -4.29
N ALA A 91 -0.91 22.29 -4.61
CA ALA A 91 0.24 22.51 -5.48
C ALA A 91 1.57 22.19 -4.79
N GLY A 92 2.51 21.61 -5.55
CA GLY A 92 3.88 21.38 -5.10
C GLY A 92 4.16 19.96 -4.60
N ILE A 93 3.17 19.07 -4.51
CA ILE A 93 3.37 17.67 -4.08
C ILE A 93 4.43 16.98 -4.96
N HIS A 94 5.35 16.27 -4.31
CA HIS A 94 6.30 15.36 -4.98
C HIS A 94 5.65 14.01 -5.21
N TRP A 95 5.30 13.74 -6.46
CA TRP A 95 4.65 12.50 -6.84
C TRP A 95 5.68 11.41 -7.18
N LEU A 96 5.53 10.23 -6.57
CA LEU A 96 6.39 9.09 -6.81
C LEU A 96 5.60 8.02 -7.58
N ALA A 97 6.00 7.75 -8.81
CA ALA A 97 5.38 6.72 -9.64
C ALA A 97 5.88 5.33 -9.27
N LEU A 98 5.00 4.31 -9.36
CA LEU A 98 5.34 2.89 -9.25
C LEU A 98 5.50 2.21 -10.62
N ALA A 99 5.09 2.86 -11.70
CA ALA A 99 5.24 2.38 -13.07
C ALA A 99 5.85 3.49 -13.93
N PRO A 100 6.58 3.16 -15.01
CA PRO A 100 7.05 4.16 -15.96
C PRO A 100 5.86 4.81 -16.71
N ASP A 101 6.06 6.00 -17.27
CA ASP A 101 5.02 6.74 -18.00
C ASP A 101 4.41 5.96 -19.16
N LEU A 102 5.21 5.14 -19.82
CA LEU A 102 4.82 4.26 -20.92
C LEU A 102 5.34 2.84 -20.61
N PRO A 103 4.60 2.05 -19.82
CA PRO A 103 5.00 0.68 -19.53
C PRO A 103 5.04 -0.17 -20.80
N ALA A 104 6.09 -0.94 -20.99
CA ALA A 104 6.24 -1.83 -22.12
C ALA A 104 6.58 -3.25 -21.67
N GLY A 105 6.16 -4.24 -22.44
CA GLY A 105 6.43 -5.64 -22.16
C GLY A 105 5.71 -6.19 -20.93
N PRO A 106 6.17 -7.31 -20.39
CA PRO A 106 5.61 -7.91 -19.17
C PRO A 106 5.74 -6.97 -17.97
N VAL A 107 4.76 -7.07 -17.04
CA VAL A 107 4.80 -6.29 -15.79
C VAL A 107 6.06 -6.60 -14.99
N SER A 108 6.75 -5.56 -14.52
CA SER A 108 7.97 -5.65 -13.71
C SER A 108 7.95 -4.63 -12.58
N ALA A 109 8.36 -5.04 -11.39
CA ALA A 109 8.48 -4.16 -10.23
C ALA A 109 9.85 -3.46 -10.13
N GLU A 110 10.74 -3.64 -11.10
CA GLU A 110 12.09 -3.08 -11.07
C GLU A 110 12.09 -1.55 -10.95
N PHE A 111 11.27 -0.88 -11.76
CA PHE A 111 11.11 0.59 -11.71
C PHE A 111 10.67 1.05 -10.32
N ALA A 112 9.63 0.41 -9.75
CA ALA A 112 9.12 0.74 -8.42
C ALA A 112 10.19 0.51 -7.34
N ASN A 113 10.87 -0.63 -7.35
CA ASN A 113 11.91 -0.95 -6.38
C ASN A 113 13.08 0.04 -6.46
N HIS A 114 13.50 0.44 -7.68
CA HIS A 114 14.52 1.47 -7.85
C HIS A 114 14.07 2.84 -7.31
N ALA A 115 12.82 3.23 -7.55
CA ALA A 115 12.26 4.47 -7.00
C ALA A 115 12.20 4.42 -5.47
N LEU A 116 11.70 3.32 -4.89
CA LEU A 116 11.54 3.14 -3.45
C LEU A 116 12.88 2.99 -2.69
N ALA A 117 13.94 2.51 -3.34
CA ALA A 117 15.28 2.46 -2.76
C ALA A 117 15.81 3.86 -2.37
N ARG A 118 15.32 4.92 -3.01
CA ARG A 118 15.65 6.31 -2.69
C ARG A 118 14.82 6.87 -1.53
N HIS A 119 13.82 6.12 -1.08
CA HIS A 119 12.91 6.44 0.02
C HIS A 119 12.88 5.28 1.05
N PRO A 120 14.02 4.97 1.71
CA PRO A 120 14.12 3.85 2.64
C PRO A 120 13.43 4.12 3.97
N GLU A 121 13.05 5.37 4.26
CA GLU A 121 12.37 5.77 5.49
C GLU A 121 10.97 5.12 5.60
N PRO A 122 10.44 4.93 6.82
CA PRO A 122 9.05 4.56 7.03
C PRO A 122 8.09 5.57 6.38
N PHE A 123 6.97 5.12 5.87
CA PHE A 123 5.88 6.02 5.52
C PHE A 123 5.35 6.74 6.77
N ASP A 124 4.99 7.99 6.67
CA ASP A 124 4.30 8.70 7.74
C ASP A 124 2.86 8.19 7.85
N VAL A 125 2.20 8.02 6.71
CA VAL A 125 0.86 7.43 6.64
C VAL A 125 0.79 6.44 5.49
N VAL A 126 0.22 5.27 5.77
CA VAL A 126 -0.30 4.34 4.76
C VAL A 126 -1.81 4.31 4.86
N MET A 127 -2.51 4.62 3.77
CA MET A 127 -3.96 4.45 3.66
C MET A 127 -4.27 3.37 2.63
N LEU A 128 -4.96 2.32 3.06
CA LEU A 128 -5.36 1.17 2.25
C LEU A 128 -6.88 1.10 2.11
N GLY A 129 -7.35 0.61 0.97
CA GLY A 129 -8.68 0.07 0.80
C GLY A 129 -8.66 -1.44 0.86
N MET A 130 -9.85 -2.06 0.78
CA MET A 130 -10.01 -3.51 0.68
C MET A 130 -11.07 -3.86 -0.36
N GLY A 131 -10.84 -4.89 -1.16
CA GLY A 131 -11.84 -5.50 -2.04
C GLY A 131 -12.76 -6.46 -1.30
N VAL A 132 -13.87 -6.83 -1.94
CA VAL A 132 -14.82 -7.85 -1.43
C VAL A 132 -14.22 -9.27 -1.43
N ASP A 133 -13.10 -9.48 -2.08
CA ASP A 133 -12.29 -10.70 -2.08
C ASP A 133 -11.16 -10.65 -1.04
N GLY A 134 -11.12 -9.61 -0.21
CA GLY A 134 -10.14 -9.40 0.84
C GLY A 134 -8.76 -8.93 0.37
N HIS A 135 -8.58 -8.57 -0.92
CA HIS A 135 -7.33 -7.96 -1.36
C HIS A 135 -7.17 -6.55 -0.77
N PHE A 136 -5.94 -6.15 -0.52
CA PHE A 136 -5.53 -4.76 -0.24
C PHE A 136 -4.33 -4.41 -1.11
N ALA A 137 -4.14 -3.11 -1.41
CA ALA A 137 -3.26 -2.70 -2.50
C ALA A 137 -3.61 -3.54 -3.75
N SER A 138 -2.65 -4.25 -4.36
CA SER A 138 -2.93 -5.23 -5.41
C SER A 138 -2.50 -6.66 -5.02
N LEU A 139 -2.54 -7.00 -3.73
CA LEU A 139 -2.26 -8.35 -3.22
C LEU A 139 -3.53 -9.20 -3.30
N PHE A 140 -3.82 -9.74 -4.50
CA PHE A 140 -5.03 -10.48 -4.81
C PHE A 140 -4.96 -11.95 -4.40
N PRO A 141 -6.08 -12.54 -3.89
CA PRO A 141 -6.15 -13.98 -3.69
C PRO A 141 -5.94 -14.72 -5.01
N GLY A 142 -5.22 -15.84 -4.95
CA GLY A 142 -4.93 -16.68 -6.13
C GLY A 142 -3.84 -16.13 -7.07
N ALA A 143 -3.32 -14.92 -6.85
CA ALA A 143 -2.20 -14.42 -7.65
C ALA A 143 -0.92 -15.26 -7.37
N PRO A 144 -0.18 -15.69 -8.40
CA PRO A 144 1.01 -16.55 -8.22
C PRO A 144 2.08 -15.94 -7.31
N THR A 145 2.19 -14.63 -7.30
CA THR A 145 3.19 -13.88 -6.50
C THR A 145 2.65 -13.40 -5.15
N LEU A 146 1.41 -13.75 -4.77
CA LEU A 146 0.79 -13.29 -3.52
C LEU A 146 1.62 -13.65 -2.29
N ALA A 147 2.10 -14.90 -2.19
CA ALA A 147 2.89 -15.34 -1.05
C ALA A 147 4.15 -14.48 -0.83
N ALA A 148 4.85 -14.12 -1.91
CA ALA A 148 6.00 -13.22 -1.85
C ALA A 148 5.60 -11.78 -1.44
N GLY A 149 4.44 -11.31 -1.92
CA GLY A 149 3.90 -9.99 -1.55
C GLY A 149 3.46 -9.88 -0.09
N LEU A 150 3.04 -11.00 0.53
CA LEU A 150 2.63 -11.08 1.92
C LEU A 150 3.77 -11.46 2.88
N ALA A 151 4.95 -11.84 2.35
CA ALA A 151 6.08 -12.24 3.19
C ALA A 151 6.53 -11.07 4.07
N LEU A 152 6.62 -11.36 5.37
CA LEU A 152 7.33 -10.52 6.32
C LEU A 152 8.76 -11.03 6.33
N THR A 153 9.75 -10.21 6.02
CA THR A 153 11.14 -10.57 6.23
C THR A 153 11.35 -10.81 7.72
N VAL A 154 11.51 -12.07 8.09
CA VAL A 154 12.02 -12.43 9.42
C VAL A 154 13.46 -11.94 9.43
N GLY A 155 13.76 -10.94 10.24
CA GLY A 155 15.13 -10.53 10.52
C GLY A 155 15.95 -11.76 10.86
N ALA A 156 17.14 -11.89 10.30
CA ALA A 156 18.09 -12.96 10.58
C ALA A 156 18.36 -13.04 12.10
N GLY A 157 17.76 -14.03 12.73
CA GLY A 157 17.87 -14.27 14.16
C GLY A 157 17.45 -15.67 14.51
N SER A 158 18.17 -16.68 14.03
CA SER A 158 18.33 -17.97 14.71
C SER A 158 19.41 -18.77 14.00
N SER A 159 20.62 -18.65 14.54
CA SER A 159 21.74 -19.54 14.26
C SER A 159 21.45 -20.90 14.89
N ARG A 160 21.58 -21.95 14.08
CA ARG A 160 21.97 -23.34 14.43
C ARG A 160 21.85 -24.17 13.17
N GLU A 161 22.75 -25.01 12.73
CA GLU A 161 24.06 -25.54 13.10
C GLU A 161 24.71 -26.10 11.84
N LEU A 162 25.99 -25.93 11.74
CA LEU A 162 27.03 -26.73 11.11
C LEU A 162 26.68 -27.89 10.15
N SER A 163 27.09 -27.78 8.89
CA SER A 163 27.89 -28.84 8.31
C SER A 163 28.86 -28.28 7.28
N ASP A 164 30.13 -28.56 7.51
CA ASP A 164 31.28 -28.33 6.66
C ASP A 164 31.12 -28.95 5.27
N GLN A 165 31.21 -28.15 4.20
CA GLN A 165 31.76 -28.61 2.92
C GLN A 165 32.32 -27.42 2.13
N PRO A 166 33.45 -27.61 1.41
CA PRO A 166 34.21 -26.50 0.85
C PRO A 166 33.63 -25.97 -0.47
N ALA A 167 33.79 -24.68 -0.63
CA ALA A 167 33.40 -23.85 -1.74
C ALA A 167 33.81 -24.39 -3.12
N ARG A 168 32.84 -24.39 -4.07
CA ARG A 168 33.13 -24.22 -5.49
C ARG A 168 32.50 -22.91 -5.98
N SER A 169 33.38 -22.05 -6.43
CA SER A 169 33.12 -20.81 -7.12
C SER A 169 32.17 -20.99 -8.31
N SER A 170 31.06 -20.27 -8.33
CA SER A 170 30.36 -19.88 -9.55
C SER A 170 29.69 -18.54 -9.34
N ARG A 171 30.08 -17.63 -10.20
CA ARG A 171 29.60 -16.26 -10.50
C ARG A 171 28.29 -15.83 -9.82
N GLY A 172 28.42 -14.81 -9.07
CA GLY A 172 27.53 -13.78 -8.55
C GLY A 172 26.06 -13.79 -8.93
N GLU A 173 25.25 -14.51 -8.17
CA GLU A 173 23.89 -14.08 -7.88
C GLU A 173 23.97 -13.08 -6.72
N PRO A 174 23.26 -11.92 -6.81
CA PRO A 174 23.21 -11.02 -5.67
C PRO A 174 22.56 -11.75 -4.50
N ALA A 175 23.17 -11.62 -3.33
CA ALA A 175 22.67 -12.18 -2.10
C ALA A 175 21.20 -11.78 -1.86
N PRO A 176 20.33 -12.67 -1.34
CA PRO A 176 18.96 -12.36 -1.02
C PRO A 176 18.90 -11.54 0.27
N THR A 177 19.04 -10.22 0.18
CA THR A 177 19.04 -9.35 1.34
C THR A 177 18.56 -7.94 1.02
N GLU A 178 17.33 -7.82 0.58
CA GLU A 178 16.47 -6.67 0.88
C GLU A 178 15.07 -7.11 0.51
N SER A 179 14.13 -7.09 1.47
CA SER A 179 12.75 -7.40 1.17
C SER A 179 12.29 -6.47 0.06
N MET A 180 11.88 -7.01 -1.08
CA MET A 180 11.37 -6.21 -2.18
C MET A 180 10.28 -5.28 -1.67
N ALA A 181 10.44 -3.98 -1.90
CA ALA A 181 9.46 -2.98 -1.46
C ALA A 181 8.17 -3.05 -2.30
N ALA A 182 8.30 -3.45 -3.56
CA ALA A 182 7.21 -3.63 -4.50
C ALA A 182 7.34 -4.94 -5.26
N ILE A 183 6.20 -5.47 -5.71
CA ILE A 183 6.08 -6.73 -6.45
C ILE A 183 5.15 -6.59 -7.65
N ALA A 184 5.46 -7.29 -8.74
CA ALA A 184 4.58 -7.41 -9.90
C ALA A 184 3.50 -8.46 -9.63
N ILE A 185 2.25 -8.10 -9.89
CA ILE A 185 1.07 -8.94 -9.69
C ILE A 185 0.30 -9.08 -11.00
N VAL A 186 0.02 -10.31 -11.37
CA VAL A 186 -0.97 -10.64 -12.39
C VAL A 186 -2.14 -11.30 -11.68
N PRO A 187 -3.27 -10.60 -11.47
CA PRO A 187 -4.42 -11.18 -10.79
C PRO A 187 -4.94 -12.42 -11.53
N ASN A 188 -5.39 -13.43 -10.78
CA ASN A 188 -6.00 -14.62 -11.36
C ASN A 188 -7.18 -15.09 -10.47
N PRO A 189 -8.45 -14.94 -10.90
CA PRO A 189 -8.86 -14.32 -12.17
C PRO A 189 -8.59 -12.82 -12.22
N MET A 190 -8.51 -12.26 -13.44
CA MET A 190 -8.45 -10.80 -13.61
C MET A 190 -9.74 -10.16 -13.09
N PRO A 191 -9.65 -9.07 -12.31
CA PRO A 191 -10.83 -8.36 -11.81
C PRO A 191 -11.58 -7.71 -12.97
N ALA A 192 -12.92 -7.74 -12.93
CA ALA A 192 -13.77 -7.16 -13.99
C ALA A 192 -13.55 -5.64 -14.15
N ALA A 193 -13.26 -4.93 -13.05
CA ALA A 193 -12.90 -3.53 -13.08
C ALA A 193 -11.38 -3.36 -13.11
N GLY A 194 -10.85 -2.76 -14.18
CA GLY A 194 -9.42 -2.55 -14.35
C GLY A 194 -8.65 -3.87 -14.52
N ALA A 195 -8.95 -4.61 -15.60
CA ALA A 195 -8.33 -5.88 -15.93
C ALA A 195 -6.90 -5.70 -16.47
N HIS A 196 -6.00 -5.26 -15.61
CA HIS A 196 -4.60 -4.99 -15.92
C HIS A 196 -3.66 -5.75 -14.98
N PRO A 197 -2.44 -6.11 -15.41
CA PRO A 197 -1.36 -6.42 -14.49
C PRO A 197 -1.06 -5.22 -13.59
N ARG A 198 -0.40 -5.44 -12.46
CA ARG A 198 -0.22 -4.41 -11.43
C ARG A 198 1.16 -4.46 -10.81
N ILE A 199 1.56 -3.33 -10.26
CA ILE A 199 2.64 -3.22 -9.27
C ILE A 199 1.98 -2.97 -7.93
N SER A 200 2.39 -3.69 -6.89
CA SER A 200 1.89 -3.52 -5.52
C SER A 200 3.04 -3.29 -4.56
N LEU A 201 2.88 -2.41 -3.60
CA LEU A 201 3.72 -2.43 -2.41
C LEU A 201 3.52 -3.77 -1.69
N THR A 202 4.60 -4.32 -1.12
CA THR A 202 4.54 -5.55 -0.31
C THR A 202 4.00 -5.24 1.08
N LEU A 203 3.45 -6.25 1.75
CA LEU A 203 3.01 -6.12 3.14
C LEU A 203 4.15 -5.61 4.05
N ALA A 204 5.36 -6.17 3.89
CA ALA A 204 6.53 -5.75 4.65
C ALA A 204 6.82 -4.23 4.48
N ARG A 205 6.71 -3.70 3.25
CA ARG A 205 6.93 -2.27 3.00
C ARG A 205 5.80 -1.40 3.54
N LEU A 206 4.55 -1.85 3.44
CA LEU A 206 3.37 -1.15 3.99
C LEU A 206 3.43 -1.06 5.53
N LEU A 207 3.85 -2.12 6.20
CA LEU A 207 3.99 -2.15 7.66
C LEU A 207 5.15 -1.26 8.17
N ARG A 208 6.09 -0.88 7.32
CA ARG A 208 7.07 0.15 7.64
C ARG A 208 6.46 1.54 7.52
N SER A 209 5.47 1.80 8.36
CA SER A 209 4.74 3.07 8.45
C SER A 209 4.56 3.48 9.92
N ARG A 210 4.32 4.76 10.15
CA ARG A 210 4.00 5.30 11.48
C ARG A 210 2.53 5.11 11.78
N THR A 211 1.68 5.40 10.80
CA THR A 211 0.23 5.21 10.86
C THR A 211 -0.23 4.35 9.68
N LEU A 212 -1.09 3.37 9.95
CA LEU A 212 -1.69 2.51 8.94
C LEU A 212 -3.22 2.58 9.07
N LEU A 213 -3.89 3.02 8.01
CA LEU A 213 -5.34 3.17 7.95
C LEU A 213 -5.91 2.19 6.92
N LEU A 214 -6.79 1.31 7.34
CA LEU A 214 -7.62 0.50 6.44
C LEU A 214 -9.01 1.14 6.36
N VAL A 215 -9.40 1.62 5.18
CA VAL A 215 -10.61 2.39 4.95
C VAL A 215 -11.56 1.62 4.04
N ILE A 216 -12.71 1.23 4.56
CA ILE A 216 -13.70 0.42 3.85
C ILE A 216 -15.11 0.99 4.00
N THR A 217 -15.96 0.79 2.97
CA THR A 217 -17.37 1.17 2.98
C THR A 217 -18.23 -0.01 2.54
N GLY A 218 -19.41 -0.12 3.12
CA GLY A 218 -20.40 -1.16 2.84
C GLY A 218 -20.30 -2.38 3.75
N ASP A 219 -21.46 -3.03 3.94
CA ASP A 219 -21.59 -4.21 4.82
C ASP A 219 -20.92 -5.45 4.24
N ASP A 220 -20.85 -5.57 2.92
CA ASP A 220 -20.17 -6.64 2.21
C ASP A 220 -18.68 -6.71 2.57
N LYS A 221 -17.99 -5.58 2.59
CA LYS A 221 -16.58 -5.51 3.00
C LYS A 221 -16.41 -5.72 4.50
N ARG A 222 -17.32 -5.21 5.31
CA ARG A 222 -17.33 -5.49 6.75
C ARG A 222 -17.42 -6.99 7.02
N ALA A 223 -18.35 -7.69 6.36
CA ALA A 223 -18.50 -9.14 6.51
C ALA A 223 -17.23 -9.90 6.09
N VAL A 224 -16.55 -9.47 5.02
CA VAL A 224 -15.25 -10.04 4.60
C VAL A 224 -14.18 -9.82 5.65
N LEU A 225 -14.12 -8.63 6.25
CA LEU A 225 -13.16 -8.31 7.30
C LEU A 225 -13.39 -9.18 8.56
N GLU A 226 -14.64 -9.28 9.02
CA GLU A 226 -15.04 -10.09 10.17
C GLU A 226 -14.74 -11.59 9.93
N ARG A 227 -14.97 -12.09 8.71
CA ARG A 227 -14.58 -13.44 8.31
C ARG A 227 -13.06 -13.62 8.38
N ALA A 228 -12.28 -12.71 7.84
CA ALA A 228 -10.82 -12.77 7.90
C ALA A 228 -10.28 -12.78 9.34
N GLN A 229 -10.91 -12.03 10.24
CA GLN A 229 -10.58 -12.02 11.67
C GLN A 229 -10.90 -13.36 12.34
N THR A 230 -12.07 -13.92 12.05
CA THR A 230 -12.54 -15.21 12.63
C THR A 230 -11.68 -16.37 12.14
N GLU A 231 -11.37 -16.45 10.85
CA GLU A 231 -10.53 -17.49 10.25
C GLU A 231 -9.06 -17.38 10.67
N GLY A 232 -8.61 -16.17 11.00
CA GLY A 232 -7.25 -15.92 11.50
C GLY A 232 -6.15 -16.41 10.56
N ALA A 233 -5.26 -17.27 11.05
CA ALA A 233 -4.12 -17.78 10.29
C ALA A 233 -4.51 -18.75 9.16
N SER A 234 -5.68 -19.36 9.22
CA SER A 234 -6.19 -20.28 8.18
C SER A 234 -6.91 -19.57 7.04
N SER A 235 -7.11 -18.25 7.14
CA SER A 235 -7.82 -17.50 6.12
C SER A 235 -7.04 -17.40 4.81
N ALA A 236 -7.72 -17.68 3.70
CA ALA A 236 -7.21 -17.46 2.35
C ALA A 236 -7.32 -15.98 1.90
N LEU A 237 -7.95 -15.13 2.70
CA LEU A 237 -8.13 -13.71 2.41
C LEU A 237 -6.83 -12.94 2.69
N PRO A 238 -6.25 -12.22 1.72
CA PRO A 238 -4.98 -11.49 1.93
C PRO A 238 -5.02 -10.53 3.12
N VAL A 239 -6.17 -9.87 3.36
CA VAL A 239 -6.36 -8.95 4.50
C VAL A 239 -6.12 -9.62 5.85
N ALA A 240 -6.32 -10.92 5.98
CA ALA A 240 -6.02 -11.64 7.22
C ALA A 240 -4.53 -11.57 7.59
N ALA A 241 -3.62 -11.51 6.62
CA ALA A 241 -2.20 -11.28 6.88
C ALA A 241 -1.95 -9.88 7.45
N LEU A 242 -2.62 -8.86 6.90
CA LEU A 242 -2.55 -7.49 7.42
C LEU A 242 -3.10 -7.39 8.84
N LEU A 243 -4.24 -8.05 9.12
CA LEU A 243 -4.89 -8.02 10.45
C LEU A 243 -4.05 -8.69 11.54
N ARG A 244 -3.27 -9.72 11.20
CA ARG A 244 -2.36 -10.41 12.12
C ARG A 244 -1.03 -9.70 12.32
N ALA A 245 -0.67 -8.81 11.40
CA ALA A 245 0.58 -8.08 11.52
C ALA A 245 0.53 -7.13 12.73
N GLU A 246 1.59 -7.13 13.52
CA GLU A 246 1.76 -6.15 14.58
C GLU A 246 2.10 -4.79 13.97
N HIS A 247 1.32 -3.79 14.32
CA HIS A 247 1.58 -2.40 13.96
C HIS A 247 1.16 -1.49 15.13
N PRO A 248 2.01 -0.58 15.59
CA PRO A 248 1.78 0.21 16.81
C PRO A 248 0.58 1.16 16.66
N ASP A 249 0.33 1.68 15.47
CA ASP A 249 -0.74 2.64 15.20
C ASP A 249 -1.50 2.24 13.92
N ALA A 250 -2.39 1.27 14.06
CA ALA A 250 -3.22 0.78 12.97
C ALA A 250 -4.71 0.92 13.31
N GLU A 251 -5.45 1.56 12.40
CA GLU A 251 -6.88 1.80 12.52
C GLU A 251 -7.64 1.24 11.32
N ILE A 252 -8.86 0.77 11.59
CA ILE A 252 -9.83 0.35 10.57
C ILE A 252 -10.99 1.32 10.65
N HIS A 253 -11.25 2.05 9.57
CA HIS A 253 -12.37 2.96 9.43
C HIS A 253 -13.44 2.34 8.53
N TRP A 254 -14.67 2.27 9.04
CA TRP A 254 -15.80 1.70 8.32
C TRP A 254 -17.02 2.60 8.39
N SER A 255 -17.79 2.65 7.29
CA SER A 255 -19.17 3.14 7.23
C SER A 255 -20.03 2.19 6.40
N ALA A 256 -21.33 2.20 6.64
CA ALA A 256 -22.28 1.47 5.81
C ALA A 256 -22.32 1.99 4.36
#